data_949a6f973c8c41fa7804b339c82fa068
#
_entry.id   949a6f973c8c41fa7804b339c82fa068
#
_cell.length_a   1.000
_cell.length_b   1.000
_cell.length_c   1.000
_cell.angle_alpha   90.00
_cell.angle_beta   90.00
_cell.angle_gamma   90.00
#
_symmetry.space_group_name_H-M   'P 1'
#
loop_
_entity.id
_entity.type
_entity.pdbx_description
1 polymer ?
#
loop_
_entity_poly.entity_id
_entity_poly.type
_entity_poly.pdbx_seq_one_letter_code
_entity_poly.pdbx_strand_id
1 'polypeptide(L)'
;WMFFEKFIRKAAGMGRVSRLPDPDIYENANDFCDILVVGSGPAGIAAAKEAADKKLDVILVEQDNFIGGDQLSETSFDSSNTLAELRSLGVRVMKRTTAFGLYDNCVVGLIERVKDQSNPINKELPKQRFWIVRAKHVIIGSGAFERHIAFNNNDVPGSMTVNASKHYLNRYGVLTGKNIVISTNNDSAYGTAEALVKAGAKVIVLDKRENLNSDLS
;
A
#
# COMPACT_ATOMS: atom_id res chain seq x y z
N TRP A 1 -21.62 32.19 15.14
CA TRP A 1 -21.16 30.96 14.45
C TRP A 1 -21.95 29.74 14.93
N MET A 2 -22.00 29.46 16.21
CA MET A 2 -22.63 28.25 16.78
C MET A 2 -24.12 28.07 16.41
N PHE A 3 -24.85 29.12 16.13
CA PHE A 3 -26.22 29.04 15.67
C PHE A 3 -26.34 28.53 14.23
N PHE A 4 -25.51 29.02 13.34
CA PHE A 4 -25.51 28.63 11.92
C PHE A 4 -24.82 27.30 11.65
N GLU A 5 -23.92 26.85 12.53
CA GLU A 5 -23.19 25.59 12.39
C GLU A 5 -24.09 24.38 12.15
N LYS A 6 -25.25 24.32 12.87
CA LYS A 6 -26.20 23.21 12.74
C LYS A 6 -26.82 23.13 11.34
N PHE A 7 -27.09 24.28 10.73
CA PHE A 7 -27.68 24.35 9.38
C PHE A 7 -26.61 24.01 8.32
N ILE A 8 -25.42 24.55 8.45
CA ILE A 8 -24.30 24.28 7.53
C ILE A 8 -23.92 22.81 7.58
N ARG A 9 -23.79 22.23 8.78
CA ARG A 9 -23.49 20.80 8.97
C ARG A 9 -24.53 19.91 8.32
N LYS A 10 -25.83 20.23 8.47
CA LYS A 10 -26.94 19.48 7.87
C LYS A 10 -26.91 19.60 6.35
N ALA A 11 -26.71 20.80 5.82
CA ALA A 11 -26.64 21.06 4.39
C ALA A 11 -25.42 20.37 3.73
N ALA A 12 -24.29 20.30 4.44
CA ALA A 12 -23.08 19.64 3.99
C ALA A 12 -23.09 18.10 4.15
N GLY A 13 -24.18 17.52 4.68
CA GLY A 13 -24.27 16.07 4.89
C GLY A 13 -23.30 15.50 5.92
N MET A 14 -22.73 16.33 6.80
CA MET A 14 -21.67 15.94 7.74
C MET A 14 -22.16 15.10 8.93
N GLY A 15 -23.44 14.80 9.02
CA GLY A 15 -24.01 13.97 10.09
C GLY A 15 -23.82 14.55 11.50
N ARG A 16 -23.98 13.69 12.49
CA ARG A 16 -23.67 13.99 13.90
C ARG A 16 -22.71 12.96 14.44
N VAL A 17 -21.72 13.41 15.18
CA VAL A 17 -20.80 12.52 15.90
C VAL A 17 -21.63 11.77 16.96
N SER A 18 -21.42 10.44 17.03
CA SER A 18 -22.00 9.63 18.10
C SER A 18 -21.50 10.12 19.46
N ARG A 19 -22.40 10.17 20.44
CA ARG A 19 -22.08 10.44 21.85
C ARG A 19 -22.05 9.17 22.69
N LEU A 20 -22.30 8.03 22.06
CA LEU A 20 -22.20 6.74 22.73
C LEU A 20 -20.73 6.40 22.95
N PRO A 21 -20.40 5.67 24.03
CA PRO A 21 -19.06 5.13 24.23
C PRO A 21 -18.63 4.31 23.02
N ASP A 22 -17.34 4.32 22.72
CA ASP A 22 -16.77 3.45 21.68
C ASP A 22 -16.93 1.99 22.15
N PRO A 23 -17.64 1.13 21.40
CA PRO A 23 -17.82 -0.27 21.76
C PRO A 23 -16.61 -1.13 21.41
N ASP A 24 -15.61 -0.58 20.72
CA ASP A 24 -14.44 -1.32 20.27
C ASP A 24 -13.41 -1.49 21.40
N ILE A 25 -12.69 -2.59 21.34
CA ILE A 25 -11.59 -2.92 22.25
C ILE A 25 -10.27 -2.62 21.54
N TYR A 26 -9.33 -2.04 22.26
CA TYR A 26 -7.98 -1.72 21.78
C TYR A 26 -6.95 -2.40 22.70
N GLU A 27 -5.86 -2.83 22.12
CA GLU A 27 -4.80 -3.55 22.82
C GLU A 27 -3.44 -2.89 22.61
N ASN A 28 -2.58 -2.95 23.62
CA ASN A 28 -1.18 -2.54 23.53
C ASN A 28 -0.29 -3.78 23.64
N ALA A 29 0.71 -3.86 22.77
CA ALA A 29 1.67 -4.95 22.75
C ALA A 29 3.10 -4.44 22.53
N ASN A 30 4.07 -5.20 22.99
CA ASN A 30 5.48 -4.92 22.79
C ASN A 30 6.14 -6.12 22.12
N ASP A 31 7.12 -5.84 21.26
CA ASP A 31 7.91 -6.88 20.61
C ASP A 31 9.35 -6.42 20.42
N PHE A 32 10.20 -7.38 20.05
CA PHE A 32 11.62 -7.17 19.82
C PHE A 32 12.06 -7.98 18.61
N CYS A 33 13.04 -7.48 17.85
CA CYS A 33 13.68 -8.19 16.74
C CYS A 33 15.09 -7.68 16.47
N ASP A 34 15.87 -8.46 15.71
CA ASP A 34 17.15 -7.99 15.19
C ASP A 34 16.92 -7.00 14.03
N ILE A 35 16.05 -7.36 13.10
CA ILE A 35 15.73 -6.56 11.91
C ILE A 35 14.22 -6.35 11.81
N LEU A 36 13.80 -5.09 11.78
CA LEU A 36 12.45 -4.70 11.41
C LEU A 36 12.45 -4.20 9.96
N VAL A 37 11.70 -4.85 9.09
CA VAL A 37 11.50 -4.42 7.70
C VAL A 37 10.12 -3.80 7.56
N VAL A 38 10.05 -2.56 7.10
CA VAL A 38 8.81 -1.83 6.88
C VAL A 38 8.49 -1.79 5.39
N GLY A 39 7.40 -2.44 5.00
CA GLY A 39 6.95 -2.60 3.62
C GLY A 39 7.39 -3.94 3.01
N SER A 40 6.44 -4.64 2.41
CA SER A 40 6.63 -5.97 1.79
C SER A 40 6.65 -5.91 0.26
N GLY A 41 7.10 -4.81 -0.33
CA GLY A 41 7.44 -4.73 -1.75
C GLY A 41 8.69 -5.57 -2.08
N PRO A 42 9.15 -5.60 -3.34
CA PRO A 42 10.28 -6.42 -3.75
C PRO A 42 11.53 -6.19 -2.89
N ALA A 43 11.84 -4.94 -2.56
CA ALA A 43 12.99 -4.59 -1.72
C ALA A 43 12.85 -5.12 -0.29
N GLY A 44 11.66 -4.98 0.32
CA GLY A 44 11.41 -5.46 1.68
C GLY A 44 11.41 -6.98 1.77
N ILE A 45 10.83 -7.68 0.79
CA ILE A 45 10.87 -9.15 0.72
C ILE A 45 12.31 -9.64 0.59
N ALA A 46 13.11 -9.04 -0.30
CA ALA A 46 14.51 -9.40 -0.48
C ALA A 46 15.34 -9.17 0.80
N ALA A 47 15.15 -8.02 1.45
CA ALA A 47 15.82 -7.70 2.70
C ALA A 47 15.44 -8.68 3.84
N ALA A 48 14.15 -9.04 3.94
CA ALA A 48 13.68 -9.98 4.96
C ALA A 48 14.27 -11.40 4.74
N LYS A 49 14.32 -11.87 3.50
CA LYS A 49 14.94 -13.17 3.15
C LYS A 49 16.42 -13.18 3.47
N GLU A 50 17.16 -12.18 3.02
CA GLU A 50 18.62 -12.08 3.26
C GLU A 50 18.95 -12.02 4.76
N ALA A 51 18.15 -11.31 5.56
CA ALA A 51 18.33 -11.26 7.01
C ALA A 51 18.01 -12.61 7.67
N ALA A 52 16.94 -13.28 7.24
CA ALA A 52 16.55 -14.59 7.77
C ALA A 52 17.57 -15.69 7.42
N ASP A 53 18.16 -15.65 6.23
CA ASP A 53 19.23 -16.58 5.83
C ASP A 53 20.46 -16.46 6.73
N LYS A 54 20.71 -15.27 7.29
CA LYS A 54 21.75 -15.01 8.29
C LYS A 54 21.33 -15.38 9.73
N LYS A 55 20.17 -16.03 9.90
CA LYS A 55 19.62 -16.47 11.19
C LYS A 55 19.31 -15.31 12.15
N LEU A 56 19.03 -14.14 11.63
CA LEU A 56 18.55 -13.01 12.42
C LEU A 56 17.05 -13.15 12.70
N ASP A 57 16.60 -12.60 13.83
CA ASP A 57 15.16 -12.48 14.13
C ASP A 57 14.56 -11.32 13.35
N VAL A 58 13.63 -11.63 12.44
CA VAL A 58 13.09 -10.66 11.47
C VAL A 58 11.59 -10.50 11.64
N ILE A 59 11.17 -9.24 11.72
CA ILE A 59 9.76 -8.84 11.57
C ILE A 59 9.63 -8.09 10.24
N LEU A 60 8.68 -8.51 9.39
CA LEU A 60 8.26 -7.82 8.18
C LEU A 60 6.85 -7.26 8.37
N VAL A 61 6.70 -5.95 8.22
CA VAL A 61 5.45 -5.23 8.42
C VAL A 61 4.87 -4.78 7.09
N GLU A 62 3.58 -5.07 6.87
CA GLU A 62 2.84 -4.70 5.65
C GLU A 62 1.48 -4.09 6.00
N GLN A 63 1.19 -2.92 5.42
CA GLN A 63 -0.09 -2.23 5.66
C GLN A 63 -1.29 -2.87 4.95
N ASP A 64 -1.05 -3.59 3.83
CA ASP A 64 -2.10 -4.30 3.09
C ASP A 64 -2.34 -5.71 3.69
N ASN A 65 -3.40 -6.35 3.24
CA ASN A 65 -3.70 -7.75 3.57
C ASN A 65 -2.83 -8.74 2.78
N PHE A 66 -2.24 -8.30 1.68
CA PHE A 66 -1.37 -9.10 0.83
C PHE A 66 0.04 -8.50 0.84
N ILE A 67 1.06 -9.36 0.85
CA ILE A 67 2.44 -8.94 0.66
C ILE A 67 2.77 -8.88 -0.83
N GLY A 68 3.74 -8.03 -1.21
CA GLY A 68 4.22 -7.92 -2.59
C GLY A 68 4.30 -6.49 -3.12
N GLY A 69 3.55 -5.53 -2.53
CA GLY A 69 3.52 -4.15 -3.02
C GLY A 69 3.13 -4.07 -4.51
N ASP A 70 3.93 -3.42 -5.34
CA ASP A 70 3.67 -3.30 -6.78
C ASP A 70 3.71 -4.62 -7.54
N GLN A 71 4.40 -5.66 -7.00
CA GLN A 71 4.39 -7.01 -7.58
C GLN A 71 3.01 -7.65 -7.59
N LEU A 72 2.09 -7.22 -6.72
CA LEU A 72 0.69 -7.66 -6.74
C LEU A 72 -0.03 -7.33 -8.07
N SER A 73 0.53 -6.44 -8.86
CA SER A 73 0.07 -6.11 -10.21
C SER A 73 0.83 -6.87 -11.31
N GLU A 74 1.72 -7.79 -10.95
CA GLU A 74 2.40 -8.68 -11.90
C GLU A 74 1.72 -10.04 -11.92
N THR A 75 1.44 -10.57 -13.11
CA THR A 75 0.74 -11.86 -13.26
C THR A 75 1.56 -13.07 -12.80
N SER A 76 2.90 -12.91 -12.72
CA SER A 76 3.83 -13.96 -12.28
C SER A 76 4.05 -14.00 -10.77
N PHE A 77 3.58 -13.00 -10.01
CA PHE A 77 3.82 -12.93 -8.57
C PHE A 77 2.74 -13.66 -7.78
N ASP A 78 3.15 -14.61 -6.94
CA ASP A 78 2.28 -15.32 -6.00
C ASP A 78 2.58 -14.86 -4.56
N SER A 79 1.70 -14.01 -4.04
CA SER A 79 1.76 -13.50 -2.68
C SER A 79 1.65 -14.60 -1.62
N SER A 80 0.85 -15.63 -1.88
CA SER A 80 0.61 -16.73 -0.93
C SER A 80 1.84 -17.63 -0.81
N ASN A 81 2.45 -17.98 -1.94
CA ASN A 81 3.68 -18.75 -1.96
C ASN A 81 4.84 -17.99 -1.32
N THR A 82 4.99 -16.71 -1.65
CA THR A 82 6.03 -15.85 -1.04
C THR A 82 5.84 -15.72 0.48
N LEU A 83 4.60 -15.60 0.95
CA LEU A 83 4.30 -15.56 2.39
C LEU A 83 4.68 -16.88 3.07
N ALA A 84 4.37 -18.02 2.46
CA ALA A 84 4.73 -19.34 2.98
C ALA A 84 6.25 -19.50 3.06
N GLU A 85 6.98 -19.07 2.03
CA GLU A 85 8.43 -19.09 1.99
C GLU A 85 9.05 -18.23 3.12
N LEU A 86 8.63 -16.98 3.28
CA LEU A 86 9.10 -16.11 4.36
C LEU A 86 8.88 -16.73 5.74
N ARG A 87 7.70 -17.31 5.96
CA ARG A 87 7.38 -18.00 7.21
C ARG A 87 8.26 -19.24 7.45
N SER A 88 8.57 -20.00 6.40
CA SER A 88 9.46 -21.17 6.50
C SER A 88 10.88 -20.78 6.87
N LEU A 89 11.32 -19.58 6.50
CA LEU A 89 12.60 -18.98 6.91
C LEU A 89 12.58 -18.40 8.32
N GLY A 90 11.41 -18.41 9.01
CA GLY A 90 11.26 -17.89 10.37
C GLY A 90 10.92 -16.40 10.43
N VAL A 91 10.61 -15.75 9.31
CA VAL A 91 10.19 -14.34 9.29
C VAL A 91 8.79 -14.18 9.88
N ARG A 92 8.67 -13.32 10.88
CA ARG A 92 7.36 -12.93 11.44
C ARG A 92 6.73 -11.86 10.57
N VAL A 93 5.70 -12.24 9.79
CA VAL A 93 5.03 -11.32 8.86
C VAL A 93 3.76 -10.76 9.49
N MET A 94 3.76 -9.46 9.73
CA MET A 94 2.63 -8.68 10.28
C MET A 94 1.93 -7.95 9.15
N LYS A 95 0.84 -8.53 8.63
CA LYS A 95 -0.01 -7.91 7.62
C LYS A 95 -1.02 -6.94 8.26
N ARG A 96 -1.61 -6.04 7.46
CA ARG A 96 -2.59 -5.04 7.93
C ARG A 96 -2.03 -4.16 9.05
N THR A 97 -0.72 -4.01 9.06
CA THR A 97 0.03 -3.31 10.12
C THR A 97 0.79 -2.15 9.51
N THR A 98 0.52 -0.96 10.00
CA THR A 98 1.14 0.28 9.51
C THR A 98 2.18 0.77 10.51
N ALA A 99 3.42 0.97 10.05
CA ALA A 99 4.44 1.69 10.81
C ALA A 99 4.18 3.20 10.67
N PHE A 100 3.91 3.87 11.78
CA PHE A 100 3.55 5.30 11.77
C PHE A 100 4.63 6.19 12.38
N GLY A 101 5.62 5.63 13.07
CA GLY A 101 6.69 6.42 13.67
C GLY A 101 7.95 5.59 13.94
N LEU A 102 9.10 6.20 13.63
CA LEU A 102 10.42 5.72 14.02
C LEU A 102 11.00 6.71 15.03
N TYR A 103 11.37 6.24 16.18
CA TYR A 103 11.86 7.00 17.31
C TYR A 103 13.31 6.63 17.65
N ASP A 104 13.90 7.30 18.61
CA ASP A 104 15.26 7.03 19.07
C ASP A 104 15.46 5.56 19.47
N ASN A 105 16.68 5.07 19.32
CA ASN A 105 17.08 3.70 19.60
C ASN A 105 16.30 2.63 18.80
N CYS A 106 15.93 2.94 17.56
CA CYS A 106 15.19 2.04 16.66
C CYS A 106 13.88 1.51 17.26
N VAL A 107 13.20 2.34 18.05
CA VAL A 107 11.85 2.06 18.53
C VAL A 107 10.87 2.45 17.43
N VAL A 108 9.99 1.51 17.04
CA VAL A 108 9.01 1.75 15.99
C VAL A 108 7.60 1.54 16.54
N GLY A 109 6.74 2.52 16.33
CA GLY A 109 5.31 2.43 16.62
C GLY A 109 4.56 1.85 15.43
N LEU A 110 3.76 0.80 15.67
CA LEU A 110 2.95 0.14 14.65
C LEU A 110 1.48 0.11 15.09
N ILE A 111 0.57 0.18 14.13
CA ILE A 111 -0.85 -0.09 14.34
C ILE A 111 -1.28 -1.27 13.47
N GLU A 112 -1.66 -2.36 14.11
CA GLU A 112 -2.24 -3.54 13.49
C GLU A 112 -3.77 -3.43 13.48
N ARG A 113 -4.40 -3.62 12.33
CA ARG A 113 -5.86 -3.74 12.18
C ARG A 113 -6.24 -5.20 12.35
N VAL A 114 -6.62 -5.60 13.57
CA VAL A 114 -6.88 -7.00 13.93
C VAL A 114 -8.27 -7.43 13.44
N LYS A 115 -9.30 -6.64 13.80
CA LYS A 115 -10.68 -6.94 13.46
C LYS A 115 -11.04 -6.35 12.10
N ASP A 116 -11.60 -7.17 11.23
CA ASP A 116 -12.24 -6.67 10.01
C ASP A 116 -13.66 -6.19 10.35
N GLN A 117 -14.03 -5.00 9.88
CA GLN A 117 -15.39 -4.48 10.07
C GLN A 117 -16.46 -5.34 9.39
N SER A 118 -16.07 -6.13 8.38
CA SER A 118 -16.96 -7.06 7.68
C SER A 118 -17.18 -8.39 8.41
N ASN A 119 -16.44 -8.68 9.49
CA ASN A 119 -16.59 -9.91 10.25
C ASN A 119 -17.05 -9.64 11.71
N PRO A 120 -18.36 -9.46 11.94
CA PRO A 120 -18.90 -9.17 13.27
C PRO A 120 -18.83 -10.35 14.25
N ILE A 121 -18.35 -11.52 13.82
CA ILE A 121 -18.50 -12.79 14.56
C ILE A 121 -17.60 -12.85 15.80
N ASN A 122 -16.50 -12.09 15.85
CA ASN A 122 -15.60 -12.16 16.99
C ASN A 122 -15.52 -10.83 17.76
N LYS A 123 -16.47 -10.62 18.68
CA LYS A 123 -16.55 -9.41 19.51
C LYS A 123 -15.38 -9.28 20.52
N GLU A 124 -14.66 -10.36 20.80
CA GLU A 124 -13.58 -10.41 21.79
C GLU A 124 -12.24 -9.94 21.22
N LEU A 125 -12.09 -9.91 19.88
CA LEU A 125 -10.86 -9.41 19.26
C LEU A 125 -10.78 -7.89 19.33
N PRO A 126 -9.59 -7.32 19.59
CA PRO A 126 -9.40 -5.90 19.52
C PRO A 126 -9.61 -5.40 18.08
N LYS A 127 -10.14 -4.19 17.94
CA LYS A 127 -10.26 -3.52 16.63
C LYS A 127 -8.88 -3.22 16.07
N GLN A 128 -8.02 -2.68 16.93
CA GLN A 128 -6.64 -2.36 16.62
C GLN A 128 -5.74 -2.77 17.78
N ARG A 129 -4.52 -3.13 17.44
CA ARG A 129 -3.43 -3.35 18.39
C ARG A 129 -2.32 -2.35 18.10
N PHE A 130 -1.95 -1.63 19.12
CA PHE A 130 -0.81 -0.74 19.10
C PHE A 130 0.44 -1.51 19.52
N TRP A 131 1.44 -1.54 18.66
CA TRP A 131 2.72 -2.20 18.92
C TRP A 131 3.81 -1.20 19.15
N ILE A 132 4.66 -1.45 20.15
CA ILE A 132 5.96 -0.84 20.31
C ILE A 132 7.00 -1.92 20.02
N VAL A 133 7.66 -1.81 18.87
CA VAL A 133 8.69 -2.76 18.46
C VAL A 133 10.05 -2.12 18.62
N ARG A 134 10.95 -2.81 19.33
CA ARG A 134 12.36 -2.43 19.44
C ARG A 134 13.19 -3.31 18.52
N ALA A 135 13.83 -2.72 17.54
CA ALA A 135 14.70 -3.42 16.60
C ALA A 135 16.16 -3.03 16.82
N LYS A 136 17.11 -3.92 16.49
CA LYS A 136 18.52 -3.51 16.40
C LYS A 136 18.76 -2.64 15.17
N HIS A 137 18.07 -2.97 14.05
CA HIS A 137 18.12 -2.19 12.82
C HIS A 137 16.73 -2.12 12.19
N VAL A 138 16.45 -1.03 11.49
CA VAL A 138 15.21 -0.82 10.75
C VAL A 138 15.53 -0.62 9.28
N ILE A 139 14.87 -1.40 8.41
CA ILE A 139 14.97 -1.27 6.96
C ILE A 139 13.64 -0.73 6.45
N ILE A 140 13.68 0.42 5.77
CA ILE A 140 12.48 1.05 5.22
C ILE A 140 12.38 0.73 3.72
N GLY A 141 11.45 -0.15 3.38
CA GLY A 141 11.12 -0.56 2.01
C GLY A 141 9.69 -0.17 1.63
N SER A 142 9.24 1.03 2.06
CA SER A 142 7.86 1.50 1.92
C SER A 142 7.45 1.87 0.49
N GLY A 143 8.37 1.81 -0.47
CA GLY A 143 8.12 2.15 -1.87
C GLY A 143 8.01 3.65 -2.12
N ALA A 144 7.42 4.00 -3.26
CA ALA A 144 7.21 5.37 -3.69
C ALA A 144 5.85 5.52 -4.38
N PHE A 145 5.28 6.71 -4.30
CA PHE A 145 4.07 7.07 -5.03
C PHE A 145 4.41 7.88 -6.27
N GLU A 146 3.73 7.60 -7.37
CA GLU A 146 3.79 8.45 -8.55
C GLU A 146 3.25 9.84 -8.23
N ARG A 147 3.94 10.84 -8.75
CA ARG A 147 3.54 12.22 -8.63
C ARG A 147 2.76 12.65 -9.87
N HIS A 148 1.54 13.12 -9.67
CA HIS A 148 0.76 13.71 -10.76
C HIS A 148 1.48 14.92 -11.37
N ILE A 149 1.50 14.96 -12.71
CA ILE A 149 1.91 16.14 -13.45
C ILE A 149 0.76 17.15 -13.37
N ALA A 150 1.08 18.40 -13.03
CA ALA A 150 0.10 19.47 -13.03
C ALA A 150 -0.17 19.94 -14.48
N PHE A 151 -1.42 19.86 -14.91
CA PHE A 151 -1.91 20.39 -16.18
C PHE A 151 -3.36 20.89 -16.00
N ASN A 152 -3.85 21.63 -16.98
CA ASN A 152 -5.21 22.16 -16.89
C ASN A 152 -6.24 21.02 -16.86
N ASN A 153 -7.18 21.06 -15.91
CA ASN A 153 -8.20 20.03 -15.66
C ASN A 153 -7.64 18.67 -15.18
N ASN A 154 -6.48 18.62 -14.52
CA ASN A 154 -5.96 17.39 -13.95
C ASN A 154 -6.77 16.85 -12.76
N ASP A 155 -7.72 17.63 -12.25
CA ASP A 155 -8.67 17.31 -11.18
C ASP A 155 -9.99 16.70 -11.68
N VAL A 156 -10.18 16.62 -12.99
CA VAL A 156 -11.39 16.03 -13.59
C VAL A 156 -11.36 14.51 -13.47
N PRO A 157 -12.51 13.86 -13.18
CA PRO A 157 -12.60 12.39 -13.18
C PRO A 157 -12.06 11.77 -14.48
N GLY A 158 -11.21 10.74 -14.32
CA GLY A 158 -10.50 10.09 -15.43
C GLY A 158 -9.02 10.46 -15.52
N SER A 159 -8.57 11.50 -14.82
CA SER A 159 -7.15 11.78 -14.62
C SER A 159 -6.62 10.97 -13.44
N MET A 160 -5.61 10.14 -13.67
CA MET A 160 -5.01 9.26 -12.64
C MET A 160 -3.55 8.97 -12.96
N THR A 161 -2.82 8.43 -11.98
CA THR A 161 -1.45 7.96 -12.19
C THR A 161 -1.43 6.68 -13.03
N VAL A 162 -0.32 6.43 -13.72
CA VAL A 162 -0.16 5.22 -14.55
C VAL A 162 -0.19 3.96 -13.68
N ASN A 163 0.45 4.00 -12.50
CA ASN A 163 0.39 2.89 -11.55
C ASN A 163 -1.04 2.61 -11.07
N ALA A 164 -1.86 3.63 -10.83
CA ALA A 164 -3.26 3.40 -10.47
C ALA A 164 -4.00 2.65 -11.58
N SER A 165 -3.80 3.03 -12.85
CA SER A 165 -4.39 2.33 -14.00
C SER A 165 -3.91 0.87 -14.11
N LYS A 166 -2.61 0.62 -13.89
CA LYS A 166 -2.02 -0.72 -13.82
C LYS A 166 -2.67 -1.58 -12.72
N HIS A 167 -2.84 -1.01 -11.53
CA HIS A 167 -3.49 -1.71 -10.41
C HIS A 167 -4.94 -2.03 -10.69
N TYR A 168 -5.71 -1.10 -11.27
CA TYR A 168 -7.10 -1.36 -11.68
C TYR A 168 -7.18 -2.51 -12.67
N LEU A 169 -6.32 -2.52 -13.68
CA LEU A 169 -6.32 -3.58 -14.69
C LEU A 169 -5.87 -4.92 -14.11
N ASN A 170 -4.67 -4.98 -13.54
CA ASN A 170 -4.03 -6.25 -13.24
C ASN A 170 -4.51 -6.88 -11.91
N ARG A 171 -4.84 -6.03 -10.93
CA ARG A 171 -5.30 -6.51 -9.61
C ARG A 171 -6.82 -6.70 -9.54
N TYR A 172 -7.58 -5.87 -10.27
CA TYR A 172 -9.04 -5.87 -10.16
C TYR A 172 -9.76 -6.19 -11.47
N GLY A 173 -9.05 -6.39 -12.58
CA GLY A 173 -9.64 -6.71 -13.87
C GLY A 173 -10.45 -5.55 -14.48
N VAL A 174 -10.19 -4.32 -14.07
CA VAL A 174 -10.94 -3.13 -14.48
C VAL A 174 -10.13 -2.30 -15.46
N LEU A 175 -10.63 -2.19 -16.70
CA LEU A 175 -10.08 -1.27 -17.70
C LEU A 175 -10.54 0.16 -17.41
N THR A 176 -9.61 1.07 -17.16
CA THR A 176 -9.88 2.44 -16.71
C THR A 176 -10.43 3.35 -17.80
N GLY A 177 -10.36 2.94 -19.06
CA GLY A 177 -10.93 3.68 -20.21
C GLY A 177 -10.71 2.94 -21.52
N LYS A 178 -11.53 3.26 -22.55
CA LYS A 178 -11.36 2.72 -23.90
C LYS A 178 -10.37 3.52 -24.75
N ASN A 179 -10.24 4.82 -24.48
CA ASN A 179 -9.29 5.73 -25.13
C ASN A 179 -8.47 6.36 -24.01
N ILE A 180 -7.17 6.10 -23.99
CA ILE A 180 -6.27 6.47 -22.90
C ILE A 180 -5.11 7.25 -23.49
N VAL A 181 -4.76 8.37 -22.86
CA VAL A 181 -3.54 9.13 -23.14
C VAL A 181 -2.65 9.02 -21.91
N ILE A 182 -1.44 8.54 -22.10
CA ILE A 182 -0.42 8.43 -21.05
C ILE A 182 0.62 9.52 -21.31
N SER A 183 0.84 10.41 -20.33
CA SER A 183 1.95 11.36 -20.34
C SER A 183 3.03 10.87 -19.39
N THR A 184 4.26 10.72 -19.89
CA THR A 184 5.37 10.18 -19.10
C THR A 184 6.68 10.91 -19.39
N ASN A 185 7.66 10.69 -18.54
CA ASN A 185 9.04 11.11 -18.68
C ASN A 185 10.04 9.97 -18.35
N ASN A 186 9.56 8.73 -18.28
CA ASN A 186 10.37 7.56 -17.97
C ASN A 186 9.77 6.28 -18.57
N ASP A 187 10.51 5.17 -18.50
CA ASP A 187 10.16 3.92 -19.18
C ASP A 187 9.08 3.11 -18.44
N SER A 188 8.82 3.39 -17.17
CA SER A 188 7.89 2.58 -16.35
C SER A 188 6.45 2.57 -16.88
N ALA A 189 6.07 3.57 -17.67
CA ALA A 189 4.73 3.71 -18.24
C ALA A 189 4.46 2.75 -19.40
N TYR A 190 5.49 2.33 -20.15
CA TYR A 190 5.32 1.56 -21.39
C TYR A 190 4.75 0.18 -21.14
N GLY A 191 5.23 -0.54 -20.11
CA GLY A 191 4.66 -1.84 -19.74
C GLY A 191 3.17 -1.77 -19.38
N THR A 192 2.75 -0.66 -18.75
CA THR A 192 1.33 -0.43 -18.46
C THR A 192 0.55 -0.11 -19.74
N ALA A 193 1.13 0.70 -20.66
CA ALA A 193 0.53 1.00 -21.95
C ALA A 193 0.25 -0.29 -22.75
N GLU A 194 1.23 -1.18 -22.83
CA GLU A 194 1.07 -2.48 -23.49
C GLU A 194 -0.04 -3.34 -22.85
N ALA A 195 -0.08 -3.41 -21.52
CA ALA A 195 -1.10 -4.15 -20.80
C ALA A 195 -2.50 -3.61 -21.09
N LEU A 196 -2.67 -2.27 -21.15
CA LEU A 196 -3.92 -1.62 -21.48
C LEU A 196 -4.35 -1.89 -22.94
N VAL A 197 -3.41 -1.89 -23.88
CA VAL A 197 -3.67 -2.24 -25.29
C VAL A 197 -4.11 -3.70 -25.40
N LYS A 198 -3.41 -4.63 -24.73
CA LYS A 198 -3.80 -6.06 -24.68
C LYS A 198 -5.19 -6.26 -24.08
N ALA A 199 -5.59 -5.38 -23.15
CA ALA A 199 -6.94 -5.38 -22.56
C ALA A 199 -8.01 -4.70 -23.43
N GLY A 200 -7.66 -4.21 -24.63
CA GLY A 200 -8.59 -3.65 -25.63
C GLY A 200 -8.73 -2.13 -25.61
N ALA A 201 -7.86 -1.41 -24.90
CA ALA A 201 -7.84 0.05 -24.98
C ALA A 201 -7.08 0.57 -26.22
N LYS A 202 -7.46 1.75 -26.69
CA LYS A 202 -6.64 2.55 -27.61
C LYS A 202 -5.78 3.48 -26.74
N VAL A 203 -4.45 3.32 -26.82
CA VAL A 203 -3.51 4.07 -25.99
C VAL A 203 -2.62 4.93 -26.85
N ILE A 204 -2.43 6.18 -26.43
CA ILE A 204 -1.46 7.12 -26.99
C ILE A 204 -0.49 7.45 -25.85
N VAL A 205 0.82 7.30 -26.10
CA VAL A 205 1.86 7.68 -25.15
C VAL A 205 2.51 8.97 -25.59
N LEU A 206 2.54 9.95 -24.70
CA LEU A 206 3.22 11.23 -24.87
C LEU A 206 4.47 11.21 -23.95
N ASP A 207 5.60 10.90 -24.52
CA ASP A 207 6.89 10.96 -23.81
C ASP A 207 7.55 12.31 -24.03
N LYS A 208 7.95 12.95 -22.94
CA LYS A 208 8.58 14.28 -22.98
C LYS A 208 10.08 14.23 -23.32
N ARG A 209 10.69 13.06 -23.33
CA ARG A 209 12.12 12.89 -23.60
C ARG A 209 12.40 13.00 -25.10
N GLU A 210 13.52 13.65 -25.45
CA GLU A 210 13.95 13.82 -26.85
C GLU A 210 14.62 12.54 -27.40
N ASN A 211 15.27 11.74 -26.54
CA ASN A 211 15.94 10.52 -26.92
C ASN A 211 15.25 9.32 -26.25
N LEU A 212 14.41 8.63 -27.02
CA LEU A 212 13.87 7.33 -26.62
C LEU A 212 14.86 6.23 -26.94
N ASN A 213 15.05 5.27 -26.04
CA ASN A 213 15.78 4.04 -26.37
C ASN A 213 15.04 3.32 -27.50
N SER A 214 15.77 2.95 -28.57
CA SER A 214 15.24 2.33 -29.79
C SER A 214 14.44 1.04 -29.56
N ASP A 215 14.57 0.44 -28.39
CA ASP A 215 13.90 -0.82 -28.02
C ASP A 215 12.45 -0.63 -27.51
N LEU A 216 11.96 0.62 -27.46
CA LEU A 216 10.63 0.99 -26.96
C LEU A 216 9.69 1.55 -28.05
N SER A 217 10.11 1.52 -29.33
CA SER A 217 9.33 2.05 -30.47
C SER A 217 8.49 0.97 -31.16
#